data_b5e9d5a1f7f8af71adaee7a0682b9d4a
#
_entry.id   b5e9d5a1f7f8af71adaee7a0682b9d4a
#
_cell.length_a   1.000
_cell.length_b   1.000
_cell.length_c   1.000
_cell.angle_alpha   90.00
_cell.angle_beta   90.00
_cell.angle_gamma   90.00
#
_symmetry.space_group_name_H-M   'P 1'
#
loop_
_entity.id
_entity.type
_entity.pdbx_description
1 polymer ?
#
loop_
_entity_poly.entity_id
_entity_poly.type
_entity_poly.pdbx_seq_one_letter_code
_entity_poly.pdbx_strand_id
1 'polypeptide(L)'
;MKAGLMLLGLLLLLVNCTKKPTRWEVDLGAPLINDTLDLSRLTSDSVLVANAQGTLDLDFTKTLLDIGLADLISIPDTQVVQTFHSNFAVNVPPGFNVFNQTETHTIELPGVQLKKVRVFSGGIQLTVYNPLPTAVTFDVSLPGVSLNGITFQQTVTVAAGDNVNPTPGNANFDLAGYEMDLRGPNAVDYNVLQASITVVSDPNGPTVNVTPAQEFKVEATLKDIALDYARGYFGNQLFSDTVLLDLPIMEKVESGLVDIQSVQLGLSFSNGTKVPIRGVLTQIANIHSSGSTVDLNAPVIGQDLYLAPATGFWNSLNPSTQQVQVNSGNSNIEQVMENLGSKFQAGYAIEINPNGNLNGGWDEIYSTSRIKVVLHAQMPLQLQADQLTLADTFQVSLKQDASKTHVVGGYFQLDAANAFPMQAQFKLSFLNAQKAVIDESVGDALVLSSVAGLPNASGILVKNSTVRFYLSEYLMQHIHELKFLRVEAVLDTPVASGASNQVVAIPVGAFMQVKVKAALKTEIVY
;
A
#
# COMPACT_ATOMS: atom_id res chain seq x y z
N MET A 1 76.09 -49.93 45.89
CA MET A 1 76.10 -48.70 45.11
C MET A 1 75.94 -48.90 43.57
N LYS A 2 75.99 -50.08 42.98
CA LYS A 2 75.85 -50.28 41.50
C LYS A 2 74.38 -50.46 41.04
N ALA A 3 73.47 -50.90 41.89
CA ALA A 3 72.03 -51.06 41.52
C ALA A 3 71.21 -49.77 41.49
N GLY A 4 71.57 -48.77 42.30
CA GLY A 4 70.87 -47.46 42.32
C GLY A 4 71.16 -46.58 41.11
N LEU A 5 72.34 -46.71 40.49
CA LEU A 5 72.72 -45.93 39.32
C LEU A 5 72.07 -46.42 38.04
N MET A 6 71.74 -47.70 37.97
CA MET A 6 71.07 -48.32 36.81
C MET A 6 69.57 -48.03 36.79
N LEU A 7 68.93 -47.87 37.96
CA LEU A 7 67.54 -47.51 38.10
C LEU A 7 67.30 -46.00 37.78
N LEU A 8 68.29 -45.12 38.13
CA LEU A 8 68.24 -43.69 37.82
C LEU A 8 68.45 -43.42 36.33
N GLY A 9 69.28 -44.25 35.67
CA GLY A 9 69.45 -44.18 34.19
C GLY A 9 68.24 -44.66 33.40
N LEU A 10 67.49 -45.64 33.94
CA LEU A 10 66.24 -46.11 33.30
C LEU A 10 65.08 -45.15 33.51
N LEU A 11 65.05 -44.38 34.64
CA LEU A 11 64.04 -43.38 34.90
C LEU A 11 64.26 -42.13 34.05
N LEU A 12 65.51 -41.82 33.66
CA LEU A 12 65.81 -40.66 32.81
C LEU A 12 65.49 -40.91 31.32
N LEU A 13 65.37 -42.19 30.90
CA LEU A 13 64.97 -42.55 29.54
C LEU A 13 63.44 -42.50 29.33
N LEU A 14 62.64 -42.45 30.38
CA LEU A 14 61.17 -42.37 30.28
C LEU A 14 60.61 -40.92 30.24
N VAL A 15 61.45 -39.91 30.38
CA VAL A 15 60.99 -38.52 30.47
C VAL A 15 61.03 -37.79 29.12
N ASN A 16 61.52 -38.39 28.05
CA ASN A 16 61.68 -37.74 26.74
C ASN A 16 60.78 -38.26 25.63
N CYS A 17 59.62 -38.86 25.96
CA CYS A 17 58.58 -39.08 24.96
C CYS A 17 57.60 -37.88 24.94
N THR A 18 58.05 -36.72 24.56
CA THR A 18 57.13 -35.72 24.05
C THR A 18 56.54 -36.25 22.76
N LYS A 19 55.31 -36.73 22.81
CA LYS A 19 54.55 -37.02 21.60
C LYS A 19 54.48 -35.69 20.82
N LYS A 20 55.24 -35.62 19.73
CA LYS A 20 55.05 -34.54 18.78
C LYS A 20 53.60 -34.69 18.25
N PRO A 21 52.78 -33.66 18.29
CA PRO A 21 51.46 -33.75 17.75
C PRO A 21 51.55 -34.15 16.27
N THR A 22 50.75 -35.15 15.89
CA THR A 22 50.70 -35.61 14.49
C THR A 22 49.88 -34.56 13.73
N ARG A 23 50.46 -34.01 12.68
CA ARG A 23 49.84 -33.02 11.83
C ARG A 23 49.48 -33.62 10.49
N TRP A 24 48.24 -33.42 10.06
CA TRP A 24 47.73 -33.87 8.77
C TRP A 24 47.24 -32.66 7.98
N GLU A 25 47.73 -32.51 6.74
CA GLU A 25 47.19 -31.52 5.81
C GLU A 25 46.05 -32.17 5.04
N VAL A 26 44.91 -31.47 5.00
CA VAL A 26 43.68 -31.90 4.32
C VAL A 26 43.13 -30.74 3.48
N ASP A 27 42.82 -31.04 2.23
CA ASP A 27 42.09 -30.10 1.38
C ASP A 27 40.58 -30.17 1.70
N LEU A 28 40.00 -29.06 2.11
CA LEU A 28 38.59 -28.93 2.44
C LEU A 28 37.86 -28.11 1.37
N GLY A 29 36.89 -28.70 0.69
CA GLY A 29 35.99 -28.04 -0.21
C GLY A 29 34.61 -27.88 0.43
N ALA A 30 34.11 -26.68 0.59
CA ALA A 30 32.78 -26.42 1.13
C ALA A 30 31.98 -25.45 0.23
N PRO A 31 30.79 -25.84 -0.27
CA PRO A 31 29.91 -24.91 -0.94
C PRO A 31 29.31 -23.93 0.09
N LEU A 32 29.32 -22.63 -0.21
CA LEU A 32 28.87 -21.59 0.70
C LEU A 32 27.62 -20.88 0.17
N ILE A 33 27.63 -20.50 -1.11
CA ILE A 33 26.56 -19.78 -1.77
C ILE A 33 26.29 -20.46 -3.11
N ASN A 34 25.03 -20.62 -3.44
CA ASN A 34 24.56 -20.99 -4.77
C ASN A 34 23.26 -20.22 -5.00
N ASP A 35 23.36 -19.11 -5.69
CA ASP A 35 22.24 -18.22 -5.93
C ASP A 35 22.23 -17.75 -7.38
N THR A 36 21.06 -17.27 -7.82
CA THR A 36 20.86 -16.70 -9.15
C THR A 36 20.25 -15.32 -8.98
N LEU A 37 20.99 -14.32 -9.40
CA LEU A 37 20.47 -12.97 -9.56
C LEU A 37 19.67 -12.95 -10.87
N ASP A 38 18.37 -12.75 -10.74
CA ASP A 38 17.40 -12.70 -11.80
C ASP A 38 16.52 -11.48 -11.57
N LEU A 39 16.34 -10.65 -12.58
CA LEU A 39 15.52 -9.43 -12.46
C LEU A 39 14.06 -9.74 -12.12
N SER A 40 13.54 -10.90 -12.52
CA SER A 40 12.17 -11.33 -12.19
C SER A 40 11.98 -11.53 -10.68
N ARG A 41 13.03 -11.89 -9.95
CA ARG A 41 13.00 -12.03 -8.48
C ARG A 41 13.12 -10.69 -7.73
N LEU A 42 13.54 -9.65 -8.43
CA LEU A 42 13.79 -8.33 -7.86
C LEU A 42 12.58 -7.41 -8.00
N THR A 43 11.61 -7.79 -8.83
CA THR A 43 10.36 -7.06 -9.07
C THR A 43 9.18 -8.01 -8.91
N SER A 44 8.00 -7.49 -8.56
CA SER A 44 6.75 -8.24 -8.74
C SER A 44 6.53 -8.49 -10.24
N ASP A 45 6.03 -9.66 -10.61
CA ASP A 45 5.88 -10.17 -12.00
C ASP A 45 5.22 -9.21 -13.02
N SER A 46 4.64 -8.11 -12.57
CA SER A 46 3.91 -7.14 -13.40
C SER A 46 4.70 -5.90 -13.80
N VAL A 47 5.97 -5.78 -13.42
CA VAL A 47 6.77 -4.55 -13.61
C VAL A 47 7.73 -4.66 -14.79
N LEU A 48 8.19 -5.87 -15.11
CA LEU A 48 9.09 -6.12 -16.24
C LEU A 48 8.33 -6.74 -17.41
N VAL A 49 8.39 -6.10 -18.55
CA VAL A 49 7.70 -6.51 -19.78
C VAL A 49 8.73 -6.73 -20.90
N ALA A 50 8.57 -7.82 -21.64
CA ALA A 50 9.36 -8.06 -22.84
C ALA A 50 8.88 -7.15 -23.98
N ASN A 51 9.79 -6.40 -24.59
CA ASN A 51 9.48 -5.62 -25.79
C ASN A 51 9.71 -6.40 -27.10
N ALA A 52 9.33 -5.81 -28.22
CA ALA A 52 9.44 -6.44 -29.54
C ALA A 52 10.89 -6.71 -29.97
N GLN A 53 11.88 -6.09 -29.37
CA GLN A 53 13.31 -6.26 -29.63
C GLN A 53 13.93 -7.41 -28.83
N GLY A 54 13.15 -8.07 -27.96
CA GLY A 54 13.63 -9.13 -27.06
C GLY A 54 14.41 -8.61 -25.86
N THR A 55 14.23 -7.34 -25.52
CA THR A 55 14.80 -6.72 -24.33
C THR A 55 13.69 -6.39 -23.31
N LEU A 56 14.08 -6.04 -22.10
CA LEU A 56 13.16 -5.72 -21.03
C LEU A 56 12.85 -4.24 -20.98
N ASP A 57 11.57 -3.93 -20.78
CA ASP A 57 11.08 -2.63 -20.36
C ASP A 57 10.54 -2.72 -18.94
N LEU A 58 10.70 -1.67 -18.16
CA LEU A 58 9.98 -1.46 -16.92
C LEU A 58 8.65 -0.78 -17.29
N ASP A 59 7.54 -1.41 -16.94
CA ASP A 59 6.18 -0.90 -17.11
C ASP A 59 5.44 -1.04 -15.79
N PHE A 60 5.15 0.09 -15.18
CA PHE A 60 4.62 0.14 -13.81
C PHE A 60 3.42 1.07 -13.75
N THR A 61 2.32 0.57 -13.20
CA THR A 61 1.11 1.37 -12.98
C THR A 61 0.72 1.33 -11.50
N LYS A 62 0.48 2.50 -10.93
CA LYS A 62 0.04 2.65 -9.54
C LYS A 62 -1.11 3.63 -9.42
N THR A 63 -2.19 3.22 -8.78
CA THR A 63 -3.22 4.13 -8.33
C THR A 63 -2.73 4.88 -7.09
N LEU A 64 -2.64 6.20 -7.19
CA LEU A 64 -2.24 7.09 -6.10
C LEU A 64 -3.45 7.51 -5.26
N LEU A 65 -4.61 7.68 -5.91
CA LEU A 65 -5.86 8.09 -5.29
C LEU A 65 -7.04 7.36 -5.93
N ASP A 66 -8.00 6.93 -5.12
CA ASP A 66 -9.30 6.40 -5.57
C ASP A 66 -10.37 6.81 -4.53
N ILE A 67 -11.11 7.89 -4.81
CA ILE A 67 -12.15 8.44 -3.95
C ILE A 67 -13.52 8.10 -4.54
N GLY A 68 -14.43 7.58 -3.72
CA GLY A 68 -15.81 7.29 -4.08
C GLY A 68 -16.83 8.08 -3.27
N LEU A 69 -18.12 7.75 -3.43
CA LEU A 69 -19.21 8.43 -2.74
C LEU A 69 -19.09 8.38 -1.21
N ALA A 70 -18.71 7.21 -0.67
CA ALA A 70 -18.59 7.01 0.78
C ALA A 70 -17.46 7.83 1.43
N ASP A 71 -16.44 8.19 0.65
CA ASP A 71 -15.33 9.03 1.12
C ASP A 71 -15.72 10.52 1.18
N LEU A 72 -16.74 10.90 0.41
CA LEU A 72 -17.22 12.28 0.29
C LEU A 72 -18.34 12.59 1.23
N ILE A 73 -19.20 11.62 1.54
CA ILE A 73 -20.39 11.80 2.36
C ILE A 73 -20.52 10.60 3.31
N SER A 74 -20.63 10.91 4.59
CA SER A 74 -21.07 9.99 5.62
C SER A 74 -22.27 10.60 6.34
N ILE A 75 -23.40 9.90 6.34
CA ILE A 75 -24.56 10.32 7.15
C ILE A 75 -24.34 9.74 8.55
N PRO A 76 -24.18 10.60 9.57
CA PRO A 76 -23.98 10.12 10.93
C PRO A 76 -25.26 9.49 11.49
N ASP A 77 -25.09 8.55 12.41
CA ASP A 77 -26.22 8.06 13.20
C ASP A 77 -26.90 9.24 13.91
N THR A 78 -28.15 9.46 13.60
CA THR A 78 -28.89 10.63 14.07
C THR A 78 -30.10 10.18 14.87
N GLN A 79 -30.12 10.50 16.16
CA GLN A 79 -31.26 10.25 17.03
C GLN A 79 -32.13 11.48 17.13
N VAL A 80 -33.43 11.32 16.92
CA VAL A 80 -34.45 12.31 17.15
C VAL A 80 -35.36 11.83 18.27
N VAL A 81 -35.57 12.69 19.26
CA VAL A 81 -36.48 12.41 20.37
C VAL A 81 -37.55 13.49 20.36
N GLN A 82 -38.80 13.09 20.31
CA GLN A 82 -39.93 13.97 20.34
C GLN A 82 -40.94 13.58 21.39
N THR A 83 -41.50 14.57 22.05
CA THR A 83 -42.55 14.41 23.05
C THR A 83 -43.77 15.21 22.67
N PHE A 84 -44.94 14.64 22.86
CA PHE A 84 -46.23 15.23 22.55
C PHE A 84 -47.16 15.10 23.74
N HIS A 85 -47.90 16.15 24.03
CA HIS A 85 -48.95 16.16 25.04
C HIS A 85 -50.15 16.95 24.56
N SER A 86 -51.35 16.62 25.05
CA SER A 86 -52.54 17.45 24.80
C SER A 86 -52.47 18.74 25.59
N ASN A 87 -52.94 19.84 25.01
CA ASN A 87 -53.00 21.11 25.72
C ASN A 87 -54.18 21.21 26.72
N PHE A 88 -55.16 20.31 26.60
CA PHE A 88 -56.35 20.26 27.45
C PHE A 88 -56.85 18.81 27.56
N ALA A 89 -57.67 18.55 28.57
CA ALA A 89 -58.29 17.24 28.75
C ALA A 89 -59.34 16.98 27.66
N VAL A 90 -59.26 15.84 26.98
CA VAL A 90 -60.19 15.44 25.90
C VAL A 90 -60.54 13.96 26.04
N ASN A 91 -61.79 13.62 25.87
CA ASN A 91 -62.26 12.23 25.77
C ASN A 91 -62.12 11.73 24.34
N VAL A 92 -61.28 10.75 24.11
CA VAL A 92 -61.04 10.14 22.80
C VAL A 92 -61.79 8.81 22.71
N PRO A 93 -62.79 8.69 21.80
CA PRO A 93 -63.48 7.42 21.56
C PRO A 93 -62.56 6.37 20.94
N PRO A 94 -62.98 5.08 20.98
CA PRO A 94 -62.27 3.99 20.29
C PRO A 94 -62.06 4.26 18.80
N GLY A 95 -60.85 4.02 18.28
CA GLY A 95 -60.52 4.19 16.87
C GLY A 95 -60.32 5.65 16.40
N PHE A 96 -60.30 6.63 17.30
CA PHE A 96 -60.09 8.04 16.95
C PHE A 96 -58.65 8.50 17.19
N ASN A 97 -58.27 9.53 16.44
CA ASN A 97 -56.96 10.14 16.58
C ASN A 97 -56.78 10.80 17.94
N VAL A 98 -55.75 10.39 18.64
CA VAL A 98 -55.29 10.99 19.88
C VAL A 98 -54.40 12.19 19.55
N PHE A 99 -53.54 11.99 18.53
CA PHE A 99 -52.56 12.96 18.06
C PHE A 99 -52.40 12.90 16.55
N ASN A 100 -52.06 14.04 15.95
CA ASN A 100 -51.55 14.15 14.59
C ASN A 100 -50.54 15.31 14.57
N GLN A 101 -49.26 14.99 14.37
CA GLN A 101 -48.17 15.96 14.40
C GLN A 101 -47.23 15.74 13.23
N THR A 102 -46.78 16.85 12.65
CA THR A 102 -45.77 16.82 11.58
C THR A 102 -44.60 17.71 11.99
N GLU A 103 -43.42 17.17 11.89
CA GLU A 103 -42.17 17.79 12.29
C GLU A 103 -41.12 17.73 11.20
N THR A 104 -40.15 18.64 11.24
CA THR A 104 -38.99 18.64 10.34
C THR A 104 -37.73 18.49 11.15
N HIS A 105 -36.81 17.67 10.63
CA HIS A 105 -35.52 17.37 11.26
C HIS A 105 -34.40 17.69 10.29
N THR A 106 -33.39 18.43 10.76
CA THR A 106 -32.18 18.69 9.99
C THR A 106 -31.13 17.63 10.30
N ILE A 107 -30.58 16.99 9.25
CA ILE A 107 -29.42 16.11 9.36
C ILE A 107 -28.19 17.00 9.32
N GLU A 108 -27.41 16.99 10.38
CA GLU A 108 -26.19 17.81 10.49
C GLU A 108 -25.06 17.24 9.63
N LEU A 109 -24.77 17.93 8.52
CA LEU A 109 -23.70 17.58 7.57
C LEU A 109 -22.84 18.84 7.33
N PRO A 110 -21.75 19.04 8.07
CA PRO A 110 -20.95 20.26 7.97
C PRO A 110 -20.45 20.53 6.56
N GLY A 111 -20.83 21.67 5.99
CA GLY A 111 -20.42 22.10 4.65
C GLY A 111 -21.11 21.39 3.49
N VAL A 112 -21.92 20.35 3.73
CA VAL A 112 -22.61 19.56 2.70
C VAL A 112 -24.11 19.90 2.72
N GLN A 113 -24.69 20.09 1.53
CA GLN A 113 -26.12 20.48 1.35
C GLN A 113 -26.80 19.47 0.42
N LEU A 114 -27.36 18.40 0.99
CA LEU A 114 -28.02 17.35 0.22
C LEU A 114 -29.47 17.73 -0.08
N LYS A 115 -29.88 17.51 -1.32
CA LYS A 115 -31.25 17.66 -1.79
C LYS A 115 -31.97 16.33 -1.97
N LYS A 116 -31.26 15.32 -2.41
CA LYS A 116 -31.80 13.97 -2.62
C LYS A 116 -30.72 12.93 -2.41
N VAL A 117 -31.06 11.83 -1.77
CA VAL A 117 -30.20 10.66 -1.64
C VAL A 117 -30.98 9.38 -1.96
N ARG A 118 -30.26 8.32 -2.32
CA ARG A 118 -30.79 6.94 -2.32
C ARG A 118 -29.94 6.11 -1.38
N VAL A 119 -30.61 5.38 -0.51
CA VAL A 119 -29.99 4.54 0.52
C VAL A 119 -29.60 3.21 -0.10
N PHE A 120 -28.34 2.82 0.09
CA PHE A 120 -27.84 1.49 -0.24
C PHE A 120 -28.14 0.49 0.88
N SER A 121 -27.86 0.88 2.12
CA SER A 121 -28.10 0.09 3.32
C SER A 121 -28.31 0.98 4.54
N GLY A 122 -28.85 0.43 5.61
CA GLY A 122 -29.14 1.12 6.84
C GLY A 122 -30.64 1.23 7.08
N GLY A 123 -31.03 1.82 8.21
CA GLY A 123 -32.44 1.81 8.59
C GLY A 123 -32.82 2.81 9.67
N ILE A 124 -34.06 2.67 10.14
CA ILE A 124 -34.61 3.44 11.25
C ILE A 124 -34.90 2.47 12.40
N GLN A 125 -34.34 2.77 13.56
CA GLN A 125 -34.74 2.17 14.83
C GLN A 125 -35.74 3.13 15.49
N LEU A 126 -36.95 2.63 15.76
CA LEU A 126 -38.04 3.40 16.32
C LEU A 126 -38.43 2.82 17.68
N THR A 127 -38.52 3.67 18.69
CA THR A 127 -39.14 3.36 19.98
C THR A 127 -40.22 4.38 20.26
N VAL A 128 -41.43 3.93 20.48
CA VAL A 128 -42.60 4.78 20.80
C VAL A 128 -43.14 4.40 22.18
N TYR A 129 -43.67 5.35 22.92
CA TYR A 129 -44.12 5.14 24.30
C TYR A 129 -45.60 5.51 24.45
N ASN A 130 -46.37 4.58 24.98
CA ASN A 130 -47.80 4.71 25.21
C ASN A 130 -48.10 5.03 26.69
N PRO A 131 -48.53 6.26 27.05
CA PRO A 131 -48.92 6.61 28.42
C PRO A 131 -50.41 6.35 28.75
N LEU A 132 -51.20 5.75 27.81
CA LEU A 132 -52.61 5.58 27.99
C LEU A 132 -52.97 4.18 28.54
N PRO A 133 -54.06 4.06 29.33
CA PRO A 133 -54.54 2.79 29.87
C PRO A 133 -55.27 1.94 28.81
N THR A 134 -55.02 2.18 27.53
CA THR A 134 -55.50 1.39 26.37
C THR A 134 -54.41 1.21 25.37
N ALA A 135 -54.50 0.20 24.53
CA ALA A 135 -53.56 0.08 23.40
C ALA A 135 -53.69 1.26 22.45
N VAL A 136 -52.59 1.66 21.81
CA VAL A 136 -52.58 2.68 20.76
C VAL A 136 -51.77 2.22 19.56
N THR A 137 -52.08 2.78 18.42
CA THR A 137 -51.34 2.55 17.18
C THR A 137 -50.68 3.86 16.78
N PHE A 138 -49.35 3.79 16.59
CA PHE A 138 -48.57 4.89 16.02
C PHE A 138 -48.40 4.64 14.52
N ASP A 139 -48.99 5.49 13.70
CA ASP A 139 -48.76 5.55 12.26
C ASP A 139 -47.69 6.58 11.98
N VAL A 140 -46.50 6.10 11.52
CA VAL A 140 -45.35 6.93 11.21
C VAL A 140 -45.19 7.00 9.70
N SER A 141 -45.17 8.20 9.16
CA SER A 141 -44.98 8.49 7.74
C SER A 141 -43.81 9.45 7.55
N LEU A 142 -43.00 9.21 6.52
CA LEU A 142 -41.92 10.09 6.08
C LEU A 142 -42.26 10.59 4.67
N PRO A 143 -42.96 11.71 4.50
CA PRO A 143 -43.47 12.17 3.20
C PRO A 143 -42.40 12.32 2.12
N GLY A 144 -41.15 12.70 2.50
CA GLY A 144 -40.01 12.81 1.60
C GLY A 144 -39.28 11.49 1.30
N VAL A 145 -39.71 10.36 1.90
CA VAL A 145 -39.04 9.08 1.76
C VAL A 145 -39.93 8.11 1.00
N SER A 146 -39.41 7.51 -0.08
CA SER A 146 -40.21 6.59 -0.92
C SER A 146 -39.39 5.47 -1.51
N LEU A 147 -40.02 4.31 -1.67
CA LEU A 147 -39.52 3.18 -2.43
C LEU A 147 -40.41 2.93 -3.65
N ASN A 148 -39.85 3.03 -4.85
CA ASN A 148 -40.58 2.89 -6.11
C ASN A 148 -41.80 3.83 -6.20
N GLY A 149 -41.70 5.05 -5.64
CA GLY A 149 -42.78 6.05 -5.61
C GLY A 149 -43.81 5.84 -4.52
N ILE A 150 -43.68 4.81 -3.68
CA ILE A 150 -44.56 4.56 -2.53
C ILE A 150 -43.92 5.22 -1.30
N THR A 151 -44.62 6.17 -0.69
CA THR A 151 -44.15 6.86 0.51
C THR A 151 -43.93 5.88 1.67
N PHE A 152 -42.88 6.08 2.44
CA PHE A 152 -42.62 5.33 3.66
C PHE A 152 -43.77 5.59 4.67
N GLN A 153 -44.45 4.51 5.04
CA GLN A 153 -45.46 4.51 6.08
C GLN A 153 -45.41 3.20 6.86
N GLN A 154 -45.35 3.31 8.17
CA GLN A 154 -45.27 2.15 9.07
C GLN A 154 -46.12 2.32 10.29
N THR A 155 -46.63 1.24 10.80
CA THR A 155 -47.54 1.22 11.93
C THR A 155 -46.95 0.40 13.09
N VAL A 156 -46.98 0.95 14.31
CA VAL A 156 -46.51 0.26 15.53
C VAL A 156 -47.62 0.29 16.56
N THR A 157 -48.17 -0.87 16.89
CA THR A 157 -49.18 -1.01 17.95
C THR A 157 -48.51 -1.29 19.29
N VAL A 158 -48.89 -0.51 20.30
CA VAL A 158 -48.29 -0.56 21.64
C VAL A 158 -49.38 -0.85 22.66
N ALA A 159 -49.15 -1.81 23.54
CA ALA A 159 -50.08 -2.18 24.62
C ALA A 159 -50.35 -0.99 25.60
N ALA A 160 -51.39 -1.12 26.41
CA ALA A 160 -51.71 -0.16 27.43
C ALA A 160 -50.51 0.12 28.37
N GLY A 161 -50.36 1.39 28.75
CA GLY A 161 -49.40 1.88 29.72
C GLY A 161 -50.04 2.81 30.72
N ASP A 162 -49.24 3.59 31.42
CA ASP A 162 -49.68 4.64 32.29
C ASP A 162 -48.68 5.83 32.29
N ASN A 163 -49.05 6.93 32.94
CA ASN A 163 -48.22 8.14 32.98
C ASN A 163 -46.86 7.94 33.69
N VAL A 164 -46.79 7.01 34.63
CA VAL A 164 -45.58 6.78 35.42
C VAL A 164 -44.65 5.79 34.70
N ASN A 165 -45.27 4.80 34.04
CA ASN A 165 -44.60 3.76 33.32
C ASN A 165 -45.20 3.62 31.90
N PRO A 166 -44.87 4.51 30.96
CA PRO A 166 -45.36 4.38 29.58
C PRO A 166 -44.84 3.12 28.96
N THR A 167 -45.68 2.33 28.30
CA THR A 167 -45.29 1.07 27.66
C THR A 167 -44.53 1.38 26.38
N PRO A 168 -43.31 0.84 26.19
CA PRO A 168 -42.56 1.01 24.97
C PRO A 168 -43.00 0.02 23.88
N GLY A 169 -43.02 0.51 22.63
CA GLY A 169 -43.11 -0.28 21.41
C GLY A 169 -41.89 -0.06 20.52
N ASN A 170 -41.25 -1.14 20.10
CA ASN A 170 -40.03 -1.06 19.30
C ASN A 170 -40.27 -1.60 17.90
N ALA A 171 -39.67 -0.94 16.90
CA ALA A 171 -39.66 -1.40 15.51
C ALA A 171 -38.36 -1.02 14.82
N ASN A 172 -37.92 -1.87 13.88
CA ASN A 172 -36.78 -1.62 13.02
C ASN A 172 -37.22 -1.69 11.57
N PHE A 173 -36.87 -0.71 10.79
CA PHE A 173 -37.24 -0.61 9.38
C PHE A 173 -35.99 -0.47 8.53
N ASP A 174 -35.87 -1.35 7.52
CA ASP A 174 -34.83 -1.27 6.51
C ASP A 174 -35.17 -0.16 5.49
N LEU A 175 -34.19 0.69 5.19
CA LEU A 175 -34.29 1.75 4.19
C LEU A 175 -33.57 1.45 2.89
N ALA A 176 -33.04 0.23 2.70
CA ALA A 176 -32.35 -0.14 1.47
C ALA A 176 -33.22 0.10 0.23
N GLY A 177 -32.68 0.84 -0.75
CA GLY A 177 -33.36 1.22 -1.98
C GLY A 177 -34.30 2.41 -1.88
N TYR A 178 -34.59 2.94 -0.69
CA TYR A 178 -35.41 4.13 -0.55
C TYR A 178 -34.69 5.37 -1.07
N GLU A 179 -35.46 6.23 -1.74
CA GLU A 179 -35.08 7.60 -2.08
C GLU A 179 -35.57 8.55 -0.99
N MET A 180 -34.69 9.49 -0.57
CA MET A 180 -35.04 10.50 0.42
C MET A 180 -34.89 11.88 -0.22
N ASP A 181 -35.99 12.66 -0.31
CA ASP A 181 -36.00 14.08 -0.65
C ASP A 181 -35.73 14.89 0.63
N LEU A 182 -34.58 15.53 0.67
CA LEU A 182 -34.08 16.25 1.81
C LEU A 182 -34.30 17.79 1.70
N ARG A 183 -35.20 18.21 0.81
CA ARG A 183 -35.51 19.64 0.59
C ARG A 183 -36.57 20.19 1.53
N GLY A 184 -37.03 19.42 2.50
CA GLY A 184 -38.07 19.81 3.42
C GLY A 184 -39.46 19.99 2.76
N PRO A 185 -40.48 20.43 3.51
CA PRO A 185 -41.87 20.49 3.03
C PRO A 185 -42.09 21.46 1.88
N ASN A 186 -41.26 22.51 1.78
CA ASN A 186 -41.39 23.55 0.74
C ASN A 186 -40.47 23.27 -0.48
N ALA A 187 -39.72 22.20 -0.48
CA ALA A 187 -38.76 21.80 -1.52
C ALA A 187 -37.66 22.84 -1.83
N VAL A 188 -37.28 23.66 -0.85
CA VAL A 188 -36.27 24.72 -0.98
C VAL A 188 -35.09 24.57 -0.03
N ASP A 189 -35.22 23.74 1.00
CA ASP A 189 -34.20 23.48 1.99
C ASP A 189 -33.18 22.44 1.51
N TYR A 190 -32.28 22.03 2.39
CA TYR A 190 -31.33 20.92 2.22
C TYR A 190 -31.08 20.26 3.58
N ASN A 191 -30.77 18.97 3.56
CA ASN A 191 -30.56 18.14 4.74
C ASN A 191 -31.79 18.05 5.67
N VAL A 192 -32.99 18.37 5.20
CA VAL A 192 -34.20 18.40 6.01
C VAL A 192 -35.11 17.23 5.66
N LEU A 193 -35.42 16.42 6.66
CA LEU A 193 -36.37 15.31 6.58
C LEU A 193 -37.66 15.70 7.31
N GLN A 194 -38.82 15.38 6.71
CA GLN A 194 -40.13 15.57 7.34
C GLN A 194 -40.62 14.21 7.89
N ALA A 195 -41.13 14.22 9.12
CA ALA A 195 -41.79 13.09 9.73
C ALA A 195 -43.22 13.49 10.15
N SER A 196 -44.20 12.65 9.90
CA SER A 196 -45.59 12.79 10.36
C SER A 196 -45.95 11.58 11.22
N ILE A 197 -46.51 11.85 12.39
CA ILE A 197 -46.89 10.84 13.37
C ILE A 197 -48.34 11.04 13.73
N THR A 198 -49.16 9.98 13.56
CA THR A 198 -50.53 9.93 14.00
C THR A 198 -50.66 8.84 15.05
N VAL A 199 -51.28 9.15 16.18
CA VAL A 199 -51.55 8.18 17.24
C VAL A 199 -53.06 7.96 17.28
N VAL A 200 -53.48 6.67 17.16
CA VAL A 200 -54.87 6.26 17.12
C VAL A 200 -55.16 5.35 18.33
N SER A 201 -56.28 5.59 19.03
CA SER A 201 -56.76 4.74 20.13
C SER A 201 -57.22 3.39 19.62
N ASP A 202 -57.16 2.33 20.45
CA ASP A 202 -57.65 1.01 20.12
C ASP A 202 -59.14 1.06 19.67
N PRO A 203 -59.50 0.63 18.45
CA PRO A 203 -60.86 0.63 17.96
C PRO A 203 -61.81 -0.29 18.77
N ASN A 204 -61.26 -1.24 19.49
CA ASN A 204 -62.00 -2.18 20.35
C ASN A 204 -61.84 -1.86 21.85
N GLY A 205 -61.15 -0.78 22.18
CA GLY A 205 -60.85 -0.35 23.54
C GLY A 205 -61.96 0.54 24.14
N PRO A 206 -61.77 1.04 25.37
CA PRO A 206 -62.67 2.02 25.98
C PRO A 206 -62.40 3.43 25.46
N THR A 207 -63.39 4.33 25.66
CA THR A 207 -63.11 5.78 25.58
C THR A 207 -62.08 6.15 26.63
N VAL A 208 -61.04 6.88 26.25
CA VAL A 208 -59.93 7.29 27.13
C VAL A 208 -59.94 8.79 27.32
N ASN A 209 -59.68 9.25 28.55
CA ASN A 209 -59.48 10.66 28.84
C ASN A 209 -57.98 10.99 28.67
N VAL A 210 -57.64 11.75 27.64
CA VAL A 210 -56.26 12.24 27.37
C VAL A 210 -56.13 13.61 28.01
N THR A 211 -55.13 13.77 28.88
CA THR A 211 -54.88 15.02 29.63
C THR A 211 -53.50 15.56 29.35
N PRO A 212 -53.17 16.81 29.70
CA PRO A 212 -51.83 17.37 29.55
C PRO A 212 -50.72 16.61 30.34
N ALA A 213 -51.09 15.75 31.28
CA ALA A 213 -50.15 14.97 32.04
C ALA A 213 -49.63 13.72 31.28
N GLN A 214 -50.31 13.32 30.22
CA GLN A 214 -49.89 12.16 29.39
C GLN A 214 -48.95 12.63 28.30
N GLU A 215 -47.69 12.23 28.42
CA GLU A 215 -46.65 12.51 27.46
C GLU A 215 -46.41 11.29 26.56
N PHE A 216 -46.70 11.44 25.27
CA PHE A 216 -46.31 10.49 24.25
C PHE A 216 -44.88 10.80 23.81
N LYS A 217 -44.02 9.81 23.76
CA LYS A 217 -42.64 9.99 23.36
C LYS A 217 -42.34 9.09 22.15
N VAL A 218 -41.59 9.64 21.22
CA VAL A 218 -41.08 8.92 20.02
C VAL A 218 -39.61 9.17 19.95
N GLU A 219 -38.85 8.08 19.87
CA GLU A 219 -37.40 8.09 19.63
C GLU A 219 -37.13 7.38 18.30
N ALA A 220 -36.56 8.09 17.34
CA ALA A 220 -36.20 7.55 16.03
C ALA A 220 -34.70 7.74 15.82
N THR A 221 -33.98 6.68 15.47
CA THR A 221 -32.57 6.73 15.15
C THR A 221 -32.37 6.27 13.70
N LEU A 222 -31.86 7.15 12.85
CA LEU A 222 -31.24 6.78 11.57
C LEU A 222 -29.92 6.10 11.88
N LYS A 223 -29.71 4.87 11.38
CA LYS A 223 -28.55 4.08 11.75
C LYS A 223 -27.92 3.40 10.55
N ASP A 224 -26.57 3.42 10.53
CA ASP A 224 -25.73 2.71 9.54
C ASP A 224 -26.11 3.06 8.09
N ILE A 225 -26.45 4.33 7.82
CA ILE A 225 -26.89 4.79 6.50
C ILE A 225 -25.72 4.89 5.53
N ALA A 226 -25.67 4.00 4.55
CA ALA A 226 -24.80 4.07 3.39
C ALA A 226 -25.59 4.47 2.14
N LEU A 227 -24.98 5.24 1.25
CA LEU A 227 -25.62 5.79 0.06
C LEU A 227 -25.11 5.14 -1.22
N ASP A 228 -25.97 4.96 -2.21
CA ASP A 228 -25.58 4.62 -3.58
C ASP A 228 -25.78 5.77 -4.57
N TYR A 229 -26.45 6.83 -4.15
CA TYR A 229 -26.66 8.06 -4.91
C TYR A 229 -26.85 9.25 -3.98
N ALA A 230 -26.28 10.37 -4.35
CA ALA A 230 -26.51 11.65 -3.70
C ALA A 230 -26.56 12.79 -4.73
N ARG A 231 -27.47 13.76 -4.48
CA ARG A 231 -27.57 15.03 -5.21
C ARG A 231 -27.55 16.17 -4.22
N GLY A 232 -26.68 17.15 -4.47
CA GLY A 232 -26.51 18.27 -3.57
C GLY A 232 -25.27 19.10 -3.88
N TYR A 233 -24.90 19.93 -2.93
CA TYR A 233 -23.58 20.54 -2.86
C TYR A 233 -22.73 19.76 -1.85
N PHE A 234 -21.60 19.24 -2.29
CA PHE A 234 -20.75 18.36 -1.50
C PHE A 234 -19.66 19.11 -0.70
N GLY A 235 -19.77 20.42 -0.60
CA GLY A 235 -18.77 21.26 0.04
C GLY A 235 -17.55 21.52 -0.85
N ASN A 236 -16.71 22.45 -0.42
CA ASN A 236 -15.35 22.58 -0.92
C ASN A 236 -14.48 21.68 -0.05
N GLN A 237 -14.10 20.51 -0.57
CA GLN A 237 -13.31 19.52 0.15
C GLN A 237 -11.94 19.37 -0.50
N LEU A 238 -10.88 19.41 0.31
CA LEU A 238 -9.50 19.22 -0.12
C LEU A 238 -8.98 17.87 0.39
N PHE A 239 -8.57 17.03 -0.53
CA PHE A 239 -7.86 15.77 -0.27
C PHE A 239 -6.43 15.94 -0.71
N SER A 240 -5.49 15.86 0.20
CA SER A 240 -4.06 15.94 -0.10
C SER A 240 -3.31 14.85 0.65
N ASP A 241 -2.39 14.22 -0.05
CA ASP A 241 -1.54 13.19 0.54
C ASP A 241 -0.19 13.14 -0.16
N THR A 242 0.73 12.42 0.45
CA THR A 242 2.04 12.09 -0.10
C THR A 242 2.25 10.60 -0.03
N VAL A 243 2.15 9.94 -1.16
CA VAL A 243 2.31 8.49 -1.28
C VAL A 243 3.78 8.15 -1.45
N LEU A 244 4.27 7.19 -0.66
CA LEU A 244 5.58 6.58 -0.84
C LEU A 244 5.42 5.28 -1.63
N LEU A 245 6.23 5.15 -2.67
CA LEU A 245 6.32 3.96 -3.51
C LEU A 245 7.70 3.34 -3.30
N ASP A 246 7.74 2.10 -2.85
CA ASP A 246 9.00 1.39 -2.64
C ASP A 246 9.42 0.66 -3.92
N LEU A 247 10.71 0.74 -4.25
CA LEU A 247 11.39 -0.05 -5.26
C LEU A 247 12.45 -0.94 -4.60
N PRO A 248 12.08 -2.13 -4.11
CA PRO A 248 12.98 -2.97 -3.29
C PRO A 248 14.29 -3.35 -3.97
N ILE A 249 14.30 -3.45 -5.31
CA ILE A 249 15.52 -3.72 -6.06
C ILE A 249 16.61 -2.67 -5.82
N MET A 250 16.21 -1.40 -5.65
CA MET A 250 17.14 -0.29 -5.45
C MET A 250 17.73 -0.26 -4.02
N GLU A 251 17.17 -1.02 -3.08
CA GLU A 251 17.74 -1.12 -1.72
C GLU A 251 19.12 -1.80 -1.70
N LYS A 252 19.43 -2.59 -2.73
CA LYS A 252 20.72 -3.29 -2.88
C LYS A 252 21.78 -2.45 -3.59
N VAL A 253 21.39 -1.31 -4.16
CA VAL A 253 22.30 -0.35 -4.79
C VAL A 253 22.94 0.49 -3.70
N GLU A 254 24.27 0.45 -3.59
CA GLU A 254 25.01 1.22 -2.59
C GLU A 254 25.64 2.51 -3.18
N SER A 255 26.11 2.42 -4.42
CA SER A 255 26.77 3.54 -5.10
C SER A 255 26.90 3.27 -6.60
N GLY A 256 27.41 4.23 -7.33
CA GLY A 256 27.69 4.15 -8.76
C GLY A 256 26.91 5.18 -9.56
N LEU A 257 27.18 5.24 -10.85
CA LEU A 257 26.49 6.09 -11.79
C LEU A 257 25.78 5.21 -12.81
N VAL A 258 24.55 5.59 -13.11
CA VAL A 258 23.76 4.97 -14.16
C VAL A 258 23.22 6.09 -15.03
N ASP A 259 23.42 6.00 -16.33
CA ASP A 259 22.79 6.87 -17.33
C ASP A 259 21.62 6.09 -17.93
N ILE A 260 20.41 6.52 -17.63
CA ILE A 260 19.15 5.90 -18.02
C ILE A 260 18.56 6.65 -19.20
N GLN A 261 18.16 5.90 -20.22
CA GLN A 261 17.63 6.50 -21.46
C GLN A 261 16.10 6.39 -21.53
N SER A 262 15.46 7.46 -22.02
CA SER A 262 14.06 7.42 -22.48
C SER A 262 13.01 7.11 -21.40
N VAL A 263 13.13 7.69 -20.22
CA VAL A 263 12.11 7.57 -19.16
C VAL A 263 10.85 8.32 -19.55
N GLN A 264 9.70 7.67 -19.42
CA GLN A 264 8.38 8.26 -19.61
C GLN A 264 7.53 8.06 -18.35
N LEU A 265 6.99 9.13 -17.83
CA LEU A 265 6.08 9.13 -16.69
C LEU A 265 4.76 9.75 -17.12
N GLY A 266 3.69 8.97 -17.10
CA GLY A 266 2.33 9.41 -17.37
C GLY A 266 1.55 9.56 -16.07
N LEU A 267 0.81 10.65 -15.92
CA LEU A 267 -0.17 10.82 -14.86
C LEU A 267 -1.54 10.99 -15.50
N SER A 268 -2.49 10.17 -15.06
CA SER A 268 -3.87 10.23 -15.49
C SER A 268 -4.74 10.68 -14.32
N PHE A 269 -5.37 11.83 -14.46
CA PHE A 269 -6.39 12.33 -13.56
C PHE A 269 -7.75 12.02 -14.17
N SER A 270 -8.63 11.40 -13.41
CA SER A 270 -9.97 10.99 -13.86
C SER A 270 -11.02 11.45 -12.87
N ASN A 271 -12.00 12.20 -13.36
CA ASN A 271 -13.17 12.61 -12.62
C ASN A 271 -14.41 11.84 -13.10
N GLY A 272 -14.82 10.84 -12.36
CA GLY A 272 -16.06 10.08 -12.59
C GLY A 272 -17.25 10.58 -11.77
N THR A 273 -17.14 11.74 -11.13
CA THR A 273 -18.25 12.41 -10.45
C THR A 273 -18.86 13.49 -11.33
N LYS A 274 -20.12 13.87 -11.08
CA LYS A 274 -20.75 15.01 -11.77
C LYS A 274 -20.54 16.32 -10.98
N VAL A 275 -19.34 16.45 -10.41
CA VAL A 275 -18.87 17.60 -9.63
C VAL A 275 -17.58 18.12 -10.25
N PRO A 276 -17.36 19.42 -10.41
CA PRO A 276 -16.08 19.93 -10.89
C PRO A 276 -14.98 19.71 -9.86
N ILE A 277 -13.80 19.32 -10.30
CA ILE A 277 -12.64 19.14 -9.44
C ILE A 277 -11.41 19.87 -9.98
N ARG A 278 -10.49 20.21 -9.06
CA ARG A 278 -9.16 20.71 -9.37
C ARG A 278 -8.13 19.75 -8.78
N GLY A 279 -7.22 19.26 -9.61
CA GLY A 279 -6.07 18.45 -9.19
C GLY A 279 -4.79 19.27 -9.25
N VAL A 280 -3.86 18.98 -8.34
CA VAL A 280 -2.49 19.51 -8.35
C VAL A 280 -1.53 18.37 -8.02
N LEU A 281 -0.50 18.19 -8.83
CA LEU A 281 0.64 17.36 -8.49
C LEU A 281 1.64 18.25 -7.74
N THR A 282 1.81 18.01 -6.44
CA THR A 282 2.62 18.92 -5.60
C THR A 282 4.09 18.57 -5.61
N GLN A 283 4.43 17.29 -5.77
CA GLN A 283 5.82 16.80 -5.76
C GLN A 283 5.92 15.41 -6.39
N ILE A 284 7.02 15.15 -7.07
CA ILE A 284 7.57 13.81 -7.29
C ILE A 284 9.05 13.89 -6.93
N ALA A 285 9.53 12.93 -6.14
CA ALA A 285 10.94 12.86 -5.75
C ALA A 285 11.41 11.42 -5.64
N ASN A 286 12.69 11.18 -5.90
CA ASN A 286 13.36 9.93 -5.60
C ASN A 286 14.27 10.11 -4.39
N ILE A 287 14.21 9.18 -3.44
CA ILE A 287 14.94 9.23 -2.17
C ILE A 287 15.86 8.01 -2.10
N HIS A 288 17.16 8.26 -2.09
CA HIS A 288 18.20 7.25 -1.94
C HIS A 288 18.40 6.86 -0.47
N SER A 289 18.88 5.65 -0.22
CA SER A 289 19.15 5.12 1.14
C SER A 289 20.18 5.95 1.92
N SER A 290 21.09 6.66 1.24
CA SER A 290 22.03 7.62 1.84
C SER A 290 21.38 8.92 2.33
N GLY A 291 20.09 9.14 2.03
CA GLY A 291 19.38 10.39 2.30
C GLY A 291 19.43 11.43 1.16
N SER A 292 20.12 11.12 0.05
CA SER A 292 20.07 11.97 -1.15
C SER A 292 18.65 11.95 -1.74
N THR A 293 18.14 13.14 -2.07
CA THR A 293 16.82 13.33 -2.67
C THR A 293 16.94 14.15 -3.94
N VAL A 294 16.32 13.70 -5.01
CA VAL A 294 16.21 14.44 -6.27
C VAL A 294 14.73 14.66 -6.58
N ASP A 295 14.33 15.93 -6.62
CA ASP A 295 12.98 16.35 -6.97
C ASP A 295 12.80 16.44 -8.48
N LEU A 296 11.60 16.06 -8.94
CA LEU A 296 11.19 16.26 -10.32
C LEU A 296 10.93 17.76 -10.56
N ASN A 297 11.65 18.31 -11.52
CA ASN A 297 11.38 19.63 -12.07
C ASN A 297 10.69 19.48 -13.42
N ALA A 298 9.38 19.68 -13.44
CA ALA A 298 8.53 19.58 -14.62
C ALA A 298 7.42 20.64 -14.57
N PRO A 299 6.97 21.18 -15.71
CA PRO A 299 5.92 22.23 -15.74
C PRO A 299 4.62 21.85 -15.05
N VAL A 300 4.31 20.54 -14.94
CA VAL A 300 3.09 20.03 -14.29
C VAL A 300 3.13 20.13 -12.76
N ILE A 301 4.33 20.24 -12.17
CA ILE A 301 4.44 20.36 -10.71
C ILE A 301 3.91 21.73 -10.26
N GLY A 302 2.94 21.72 -9.35
CA GLY A 302 2.25 22.92 -8.86
C GLY A 302 1.24 23.52 -9.84
N GLN A 303 1.00 22.93 -11.01
CA GLN A 303 0.02 23.40 -11.96
C GLN A 303 -1.41 22.93 -11.59
N ASP A 304 -2.36 23.85 -11.65
CA ASP A 304 -3.78 23.53 -11.52
C ASP A 304 -4.31 22.75 -12.75
N LEU A 305 -4.90 21.60 -12.51
CA LEU A 305 -5.51 20.74 -13.50
C LEU A 305 -7.02 20.69 -13.22
N TYR A 306 -7.81 21.40 -14.03
CA TYR A 306 -9.27 21.44 -13.88
C TYR A 306 -9.91 20.32 -14.68
N LEU A 307 -10.70 19.46 -14.02
CA LEU A 307 -11.46 18.40 -14.65
C LEU A 307 -12.96 18.73 -14.58
N ALA A 308 -13.59 18.72 -15.75
CA ALA A 308 -15.02 18.89 -15.86
C ALA A 308 -15.78 17.74 -15.16
N PRO A 309 -17.05 17.95 -14.80
CA PRO A 309 -17.93 16.89 -14.36
C PRO A 309 -18.06 15.76 -15.38
N ALA A 310 -18.20 14.50 -14.91
CA ALA A 310 -18.51 13.35 -15.74
C ALA A 310 -19.88 13.52 -16.42
N THR A 311 -20.04 12.87 -17.58
CA THR A 311 -21.33 12.79 -18.27
C THR A 311 -21.96 11.42 -18.08
N GLY A 312 -23.27 11.27 -18.42
CA GLY A 312 -23.99 10.01 -18.23
C GLY A 312 -24.51 9.81 -16.80
N PHE A 313 -24.90 8.59 -16.47
CA PHE A 313 -25.45 8.23 -15.15
C PHE A 313 -25.16 6.78 -14.83
N TRP A 314 -25.05 6.43 -13.56
CA TRP A 314 -24.87 5.06 -13.05
C TRP A 314 -23.76 4.29 -13.80
N ASN A 315 -24.08 3.13 -14.34
CA ASN A 315 -23.14 2.25 -15.06
C ASN A 315 -22.69 2.80 -16.42
N SER A 316 -23.27 3.91 -16.89
CA SER A 316 -22.92 4.60 -18.13
C SER A 316 -22.22 5.94 -17.89
N LEU A 317 -21.63 6.13 -16.71
CA LEU A 317 -20.79 7.29 -16.44
C LEU A 317 -19.58 7.29 -17.37
N ASN A 318 -19.36 8.45 -17.99
CA ASN A 318 -18.17 8.71 -18.81
C ASN A 318 -17.32 9.74 -18.07
N PRO A 319 -16.21 9.33 -17.43
CA PRO A 319 -15.33 10.22 -16.70
C PRO A 319 -14.68 11.27 -17.59
N SER A 320 -14.51 12.46 -17.06
CA SER A 320 -13.58 13.45 -17.62
C SER A 320 -12.17 13.06 -17.24
N THR A 321 -11.25 12.99 -18.22
CA THR A 321 -9.86 12.60 -17.98
C THR A 321 -8.90 13.64 -18.50
N GLN A 322 -7.81 13.85 -17.76
CA GLN A 322 -6.66 14.64 -18.19
C GLN A 322 -5.39 13.82 -18.00
N GLN A 323 -4.59 13.75 -19.07
CA GLN A 323 -3.30 13.07 -19.04
C GLN A 323 -2.17 14.07 -19.10
N VAL A 324 -1.16 13.84 -18.29
CA VAL A 324 0.09 14.60 -18.28
C VAL A 324 1.23 13.64 -18.57
N GLN A 325 2.10 14.02 -19.52
CA GLN A 325 3.30 13.27 -19.86
C GLN A 325 4.53 14.03 -19.42
N VAL A 326 5.40 13.34 -18.69
CA VAL A 326 6.70 13.81 -18.23
C VAL A 326 7.79 12.94 -18.85
N ASN A 327 8.77 13.55 -19.48
CA ASN A 327 9.89 12.86 -20.13
C ASN A 327 11.13 13.76 -20.11
N SER A 328 12.25 13.28 -20.62
CA SER A 328 13.50 14.02 -20.69
C SER A 328 13.43 15.33 -21.50
N GLY A 329 12.47 15.43 -22.42
CA GLY A 329 12.27 16.65 -23.23
C GLY A 329 11.61 17.80 -22.47
N ASN A 330 10.91 17.52 -21.35
CA ASN A 330 10.18 18.53 -20.58
C ASN A 330 10.49 18.51 -19.07
N SER A 331 11.45 17.69 -18.63
CA SER A 331 11.77 17.56 -17.20
C SER A 331 13.16 16.96 -16.99
N ASN A 332 13.58 16.88 -15.73
CA ASN A 332 14.75 16.16 -15.26
C ASN A 332 14.44 14.72 -14.81
N ILE A 333 13.44 14.06 -15.39
CA ILE A 333 12.99 12.74 -14.94
C ILE A 333 14.11 11.67 -14.97
N GLU A 334 15.02 11.73 -15.94
CA GLU A 334 16.17 10.83 -16.01
C GLU A 334 17.06 11.01 -14.76
N GLN A 335 17.38 12.23 -14.37
CA GLN A 335 18.16 12.52 -13.14
C GLN A 335 17.44 12.03 -11.87
N VAL A 336 16.10 12.10 -11.84
CA VAL A 336 15.29 11.56 -10.74
C VAL A 336 15.45 10.05 -10.66
N MET A 337 15.47 9.34 -11.79
CA MET A 337 15.68 7.90 -11.83
C MET A 337 17.13 7.50 -11.56
N GLU A 338 18.10 8.29 -12.04
CA GLU A 338 19.55 8.09 -11.86
C GLU A 338 20.02 8.31 -10.42
N ASN A 339 19.22 8.91 -9.56
CA ASN A 339 19.49 8.97 -8.12
C ASN A 339 19.46 7.57 -7.46
N LEU A 340 18.94 6.55 -8.15
CA LEU A 340 18.90 5.14 -7.74
C LEU A 340 18.30 4.89 -6.35
N GLY A 341 17.41 5.78 -5.90
CA GLY A 341 16.76 5.67 -4.61
C GLY A 341 15.69 4.59 -4.60
N SER A 342 15.59 3.89 -3.49
CA SER A 342 14.60 2.82 -3.27
C SER A 342 13.20 3.35 -2.99
N LYS A 343 13.03 4.66 -2.79
CA LYS A 343 11.72 5.26 -2.50
C LYS A 343 11.40 6.38 -3.47
N PHE A 344 10.18 6.33 -4.01
CA PHE A 344 9.59 7.44 -4.73
C PHE A 344 8.50 8.07 -3.90
N GLN A 345 8.50 9.38 -3.84
CA GLN A 345 7.51 10.19 -3.17
C GLN A 345 6.66 10.89 -4.22
N ALA A 346 5.33 10.73 -4.16
CA ALA A 346 4.37 11.42 -5.03
C ALA A 346 3.36 12.17 -4.18
N GLY A 347 3.43 13.50 -4.20
CA GLY A 347 2.50 14.39 -3.51
C GLY A 347 1.42 14.90 -4.46
N TYR A 348 0.18 14.94 -3.99
CA TYR A 348 -0.95 15.46 -4.76
C TYR A 348 -1.96 16.17 -3.87
N ALA A 349 -2.79 17.01 -4.48
CA ALA A 349 -3.96 17.62 -3.88
C ALA A 349 -5.13 17.58 -4.87
N ILE A 350 -6.32 17.18 -4.39
CA ILE A 350 -7.57 17.17 -5.14
C ILE A 350 -8.58 18.00 -4.38
N GLU A 351 -9.11 19.01 -5.04
CA GLU A 351 -10.15 19.89 -4.48
C GLU A 351 -11.47 19.69 -5.23
N ILE A 352 -12.52 19.42 -4.46
CA ILE A 352 -13.89 19.27 -4.95
C ILE A 352 -14.60 20.59 -4.83
N ASN A 353 -15.37 20.98 -5.83
CA ASN A 353 -16.04 22.27 -5.91
C ASN A 353 -15.08 23.46 -5.68
N PRO A 354 -13.96 23.58 -6.40
CA PRO A 354 -12.96 24.63 -6.16
C PRO A 354 -13.53 26.05 -6.27
N ASN A 355 -14.64 26.22 -6.98
CA ASN A 355 -15.33 27.49 -7.16
C ASN A 355 -16.63 27.62 -6.34
N GLY A 356 -16.83 26.75 -5.34
CA GLY A 356 -18.03 26.74 -4.50
C GLY A 356 -19.27 26.16 -5.19
N ASN A 357 -20.44 26.51 -4.67
CA ASN A 357 -21.74 25.98 -5.11
C ASN A 357 -22.27 26.67 -6.38
N LEU A 358 -21.62 26.51 -7.51
CA LEU A 358 -22.02 27.14 -8.79
C LEU A 358 -23.31 26.54 -9.37
N ASN A 359 -23.59 25.26 -9.12
CA ASN A 359 -24.76 24.55 -9.65
C ASN A 359 -25.99 24.66 -8.72
N GLY A 360 -25.92 25.45 -7.65
CA GLY A 360 -27.02 25.58 -6.70
C GLY A 360 -27.40 24.26 -6.01
N GLY A 361 -26.47 23.36 -5.81
CA GLY A 361 -26.67 22.04 -5.18
C GLY A 361 -27.36 21.02 -6.09
N TRP A 362 -27.11 21.06 -7.39
CA TRP A 362 -27.59 20.06 -8.37
C TRP A 362 -26.50 19.11 -8.86
N ASP A 363 -25.35 19.09 -8.22
CA ASP A 363 -24.31 18.10 -8.49
C ASP A 363 -24.76 16.70 -8.07
N GLU A 364 -24.23 15.68 -8.76
CA GLU A 364 -24.62 14.28 -8.52
C GLU A 364 -23.40 13.40 -8.36
N ILE A 365 -23.48 12.47 -7.41
CA ILE A 365 -22.48 11.42 -7.22
C ILE A 365 -23.20 10.07 -7.08
N TYR A 366 -22.71 9.08 -7.77
CA TYR A 366 -23.22 7.70 -7.77
C TYR A 366 -22.24 6.78 -7.04
N SER A 367 -22.69 5.62 -6.58
CA SER A 367 -21.80 4.61 -5.98
C SER A 367 -20.70 4.13 -6.94
N THR A 368 -20.96 4.25 -8.25
CA THR A 368 -19.98 3.93 -9.31
C THR A 368 -19.02 5.07 -9.63
N SER A 369 -19.30 6.28 -9.14
CA SER A 369 -18.42 7.44 -9.31
C SER A 369 -17.08 7.22 -8.62
N ARG A 370 -15.99 7.57 -9.33
CA ARG A 370 -14.64 7.54 -8.76
C ARG A 370 -13.84 8.75 -9.24
N ILE A 371 -13.10 9.35 -8.32
CA ILE A 371 -12.02 10.28 -8.63
C ILE A 371 -10.72 9.50 -8.50
N LYS A 372 -9.94 9.42 -9.58
CA LYS A 372 -8.71 8.64 -9.59
C LYS A 372 -7.53 9.45 -10.05
N VAL A 373 -6.38 9.20 -9.43
CA VAL A 373 -5.08 9.61 -9.92
C VAL A 373 -4.24 8.35 -10.11
N VAL A 374 -3.79 8.12 -11.33
CA VAL A 374 -3.01 6.94 -11.70
C VAL A 374 -1.67 7.39 -12.26
N LEU A 375 -0.61 6.86 -11.72
CA LEU A 375 0.75 6.99 -12.20
C LEU A 375 1.06 5.79 -13.10
N HIS A 376 1.62 6.07 -14.27
CA HIS A 376 2.16 5.07 -15.19
C HIS A 376 3.60 5.46 -15.52
N ALA A 377 4.55 4.59 -15.24
CA ALA A 377 5.95 4.78 -15.57
C ALA A 377 6.39 3.71 -16.57
N GLN A 378 6.97 4.14 -17.66
CA GLN A 378 7.53 3.27 -18.67
C GLN A 378 8.96 3.66 -18.99
N MET A 379 9.85 2.67 -19.01
CA MET A 379 11.27 2.88 -19.23
C MET A 379 11.88 1.62 -19.86
N PRO A 380 12.48 1.72 -21.06
CA PRO A 380 13.32 0.62 -21.55
C PRO A 380 14.48 0.40 -20.56
N LEU A 381 14.79 -0.86 -20.25
CA LEU A 381 15.98 -1.18 -19.47
C LEU A 381 17.23 -1.08 -20.36
N GLN A 382 17.48 0.15 -20.82
CA GLN A 382 18.67 0.56 -21.55
C GLN A 382 19.44 1.52 -20.68
N LEU A 383 20.64 1.11 -20.30
CA LEU A 383 21.46 1.89 -19.36
C LEU A 383 22.95 1.80 -19.68
N GLN A 384 23.66 2.82 -19.27
CA GLN A 384 25.10 2.81 -19.11
C GLN A 384 25.38 2.76 -17.61
N ALA A 385 26.24 1.86 -17.16
CA ALA A 385 26.64 1.76 -15.75
C ALA A 385 28.16 2.01 -15.63
N ASP A 386 28.52 2.82 -14.65
CA ASP A 386 29.89 3.10 -14.23
C ASP A 386 30.00 2.89 -12.73
N GLN A 387 30.74 1.84 -12.33
CA GLN A 387 30.97 1.43 -10.95
C GLN A 387 29.66 1.23 -10.14
N LEU A 388 28.60 0.73 -10.81
CA LEU A 388 27.32 0.43 -10.14
C LEU A 388 27.54 -0.70 -9.13
N THR A 389 27.49 -0.38 -7.84
CA THR A 389 27.80 -1.27 -6.75
C THR A 389 26.55 -1.86 -6.14
N LEU A 390 26.41 -3.18 -6.24
CA LEU A 390 25.37 -3.97 -5.58
C LEU A 390 25.98 -4.80 -4.46
N ALA A 391 25.34 -4.85 -3.30
CA ALA A 391 25.80 -5.69 -2.20
C ALA A 391 24.67 -6.50 -1.57
N ASP A 392 25.02 -7.72 -1.13
CA ASP A 392 24.16 -8.57 -0.31
C ASP A 392 24.97 -9.34 0.73
N THR A 393 24.32 -9.74 1.84
CA THR A 393 24.99 -10.42 2.95
C THR A 393 24.36 -11.78 3.20
N PHE A 394 25.17 -12.82 3.12
CA PHE A 394 24.76 -14.20 3.28
C PHE A 394 25.28 -14.77 4.61
N GLN A 395 24.42 -15.52 5.30
CA GLN A 395 24.89 -16.30 6.44
C GLN A 395 25.63 -17.54 5.96
N VAL A 396 26.84 -17.75 6.46
CA VAL A 396 27.69 -18.88 6.10
C VAL A 396 28.09 -19.67 7.33
N SER A 397 28.34 -20.97 7.16
CA SER A 397 28.80 -21.82 8.24
C SER A 397 29.94 -22.71 7.74
N LEU A 398 31.13 -22.43 8.22
CA LEU A 398 32.27 -23.35 8.12
C LEU A 398 32.26 -24.17 9.40
N LYS A 399 31.83 -25.44 9.31
CA LYS A 399 31.85 -26.37 10.45
C LYS A 399 33.31 -26.75 10.75
N GLN A 400 33.98 -26.00 11.61
CA GLN A 400 35.33 -26.24 12.04
C GLN A 400 35.40 -26.28 13.57
N ASP A 401 36.16 -27.26 14.08
CA ASP A 401 36.58 -27.26 15.48
C ASP A 401 37.90 -26.48 15.57
N ALA A 402 37.79 -25.19 15.98
CA ALA A 402 38.92 -24.27 16.07
C ALA A 402 40.06 -24.78 16.98
N SER A 403 39.79 -25.72 17.87
CA SER A 403 40.79 -26.30 18.76
C SER A 403 41.68 -27.37 18.09
N LYS A 404 41.20 -27.92 16.96
CA LYS A 404 41.86 -29.06 16.27
C LYS A 404 42.21 -28.80 14.81
N THR A 405 41.60 -27.76 14.22
CA THR A 405 41.73 -27.52 12.78
C THR A 405 42.19 -26.08 12.54
N HIS A 406 43.34 -25.92 11.89
CA HIS A 406 43.90 -24.63 11.51
C HIS A 406 43.90 -24.49 9.99
N VAL A 407 43.40 -23.36 9.46
CA VAL A 407 43.52 -23.05 8.03
C VAL A 407 44.92 -22.50 7.78
N VAL A 408 45.67 -23.17 6.90
CA VAL A 408 47.06 -22.83 6.56
C VAL A 408 47.22 -22.27 5.14
N GLY A 409 46.11 -22.21 4.39
CA GLY A 409 46.10 -21.66 3.03
C GLY A 409 44.77 -21.89 2.35
N GLY A 410 44.65 -21.37 1.14
CA GLY A 410 43.47 -21.57 0.30
C GLY A 410 42.91 -20.28 -0.28
N TYR A 411 41.72 -20.40 -0.84
CA TYR A 411 40.98 -19.29 -1.44
C TYR A 411 39.48 -19.58 -1.42
N PHE A 412 38.68 -18.54 -1.54
CA PHE A 412 37.27 -18.68 -1.94
C PHE A 412 37.19 -18.57 -3.45
N GLN A 413 36.43 -19.44 -4.08
CA GLN A 413 36.21 -19.42 -5.53
C GLN A 413 34.76 -19.11 -5.84
N LEU A 414 34.56 -18.10 -6.70
CA LEU A 414 33.28 -17.73 -7.27
C LEU A 414 33.27 -18.21 -8.73
N ASP A 415 32.36 -19.12 -9.05
CA ASP A 415 32.04 -19.52 -10.42
C ASP A 415 30.76 -18.81 -10.82
N ALA A 416 30.82 -17.95 -11.85
CA ALA A 416 29.69 -17.17 -12.35
C ALA A 416 29.34 -17.59 -13.78
N ALA A 417 28.01 -17.71 -14.04
CA ALA A 417 27.44 -17.77 -15.37
C ALA A 417 26.65 -16.48 -15.58
N ASN A 418 27.20 -15.54 -16.36
CA ASN A 418 26.67 -14.20 -16.55
C ASN A 418 25.95 -14.06 -17.89
N ALA A 419 24.65 -13.77 -17.86
CA ALA A 419 23.83 -13.44 -19.02
C ALA A 419 23.51 -11.94 -19.11
N PHE A 420 24.00 -11.10 -18.17
CA PHE A 420 23.88 -9.64 -18.28
C PHE A 420 24.94 -9.07 -19.23
N PRO A 421 24.61 -8.04 -20.02
CA PRO A 421 25.57 -7.38 -20.91
C PRO A 421 26.53 -6.45 -20.16
N MET A 422 26.78 -6.70 -18.90
CA MET A 422 27.68 -5.96 -18.01
C MET A 422 28.75 -6.91 -17.45
N GLN A 423 29.94 -6.36 -17.18
CA GLN A 423 30.98 -7.06 -16.43
C GLN A 423 30.91 -6.69 -14.96
N ALA A 424 31.49 -7.53 -14.09
CA ALA A 424 31.50 -7.29 -12.65
C ALA A 424 32.85 -7.57 -12.01
N GLN A 425 33.34 -6.67 -11.18
CA GLN A 425 34.39 -6.90 -10.21
C GLN A 425 33.75 -7.30 -8.89
N PHE A 426 34.12 -8.45 -8.33
CA PHE A 426 33.60 -8.90 -7.05
C PHE A 426 34.57 -8.61 -5.91
N LYS A 427 34.00 -8.20 -4.76
CA LYS A 427 34.68 -8.08 -3.47
C LYS A 427 33.94 -8.90 -2.43
N LEU A 428 34.66 -9.62 -1.58
CA LEU A 428 34.13 -10.33 -0.44
C LEU A 428 34.57 -9.67 0.86
N SER A 429 33.62 -9.35 1.75
CA SER A 429 33.91 -8.95 3.12
C SER A 429 33.49 -10.09 4.07
N PHE A 430 34.41 -10.54 4.90
CA PHE A 430 34.24 -11.63 5.86
C PHE A 430 33.82 -11.02 7.20
N LEU A 431 32.66 -11.40 7.71
CA LEU A 431 32.04 -10.76 8.87
C LEU A 431 31.84 -11.77 10.02
N ASN A 432 32.05 -11.29 11.25
CA ASN A 432 31.79 -12.06 12.45
C ASN A 432 30.30 -12.05 12.86
N ALA A 433 29.96 -12.62 14.02
CA ALA A 433 28.59 -12.70 14.54
C ALA A 433 27.94 -11.32 14.80
N GLN A 434 28.73 -10.30 15.06
CA GLN A 434 28.29 -8.91 15.26
C GLN A 434 28.23 -8.11 13.95
N LYS A 435 28.44 -8.79 12.80
CA LYS A 435 28.60 -8.20 11.46
C LYS A 435 29.76 -7.22 11.34
N ALA A 436 30.73 -7.28 12.24
CA ALA A 436 31.98 -6.54 12.09
C ALA A 436 32.90 -7.24 11.07
N VAL A 437 33.58 -6.42 10.27
CA VAL A 437 34.50 -6.92 9.23
C VAL A 437 35.73 -7.55 9.90
N ILE A 438 35.96 -8.82 9.58
CA ILE A 438 37.20 -9.55 9.94
C ILE A 438 38.27 -9.19 8.91
N ASP A 439 37.93 -9.32 7.61
CA ASP A 439 38.85 -9.07 6.51
C ASP A 439 38.07 -8.86 5.20
N GLU A 440 38.77 -8.40 4.17
CA GLU A 440 38.22 -8.20 2.83
C GLU A 440 39.18 -8.76 1.76
N SER A 441 38.59 -9.25 0.66
CA SER A 441 39.35 -9.74 -0.49
C SER A 441 38.68 -9.32 -1.79
N VAL A 442 39.47 -8.79 -2.72
CA VAL A 442 39.01 -8.47 -4.07
C VAL A 442 39.33 -9.64 -4.99
N GLY A 443 38.41 -9.97 -5.89
CA GLY A 443 38.62 -11.05 -6.84
C GLY A 443 39.78 -10.82 -7.80
N ASP A 444 40.52 -11.89 -8.12
CA ASP A 444 41.68 -11.85 -8.99
C ASP A 444 41.36 -11.65 -10.48
N ALA A 445 40.08 -11.74 -10.85
CA ALA A 445 39.59 -11.58 -12.22
C ALA A 445 38.18 -10.92 -12.25
N LEU A 446 37.79 -10.46 -13.43
CA LEU A 446 36.43 -9.99 -13.68
C LEU A 446 35.49 -11.13 -14.05
N VAL A 447 34.24 -11.03 -13.64
CA VAL A 447 33.13 -11.74 -14.27
C VAL A 447 32.79 -10.99 -15.56
N LEU A 448 33.06 -11.63 -16.69
CA LEU A 448 32.96 -10.97 -18.00
C LEU A 448 31.51 -10.83 -18.45
N SER A 449 31.24 -9.78 -19.23
CA SER A 449 29.96 -9.51 -19.88
C SER A 449 29.51 -10.66 -20.78
N SER A 450 28.19 -10.91 -20.86
CA SER A 450 27.56 -11.87 -21.76
C SER A 450 27.82 -11.58 -23.25
N VAL A 451 28.13 -10.36 -23.62
CA VAL A 451 28.51 -9.96 -25.00
C VAL A 451 29.70 -10.78 -25.51
N ALA A 452 30.62 -11.21 -24.64
CA ALA A 452 31.74 -12.09 -24.95
C ALA A 452 31.40 -13.59 -24.77
N GLY A 453 30.14 -13.93 -24.57
CA GLY A 453 29.65 -15.26 -24.27
C GLY A 453 29.19 -16.06 -25.50
N LEU A 454 28.67 -17.26 -25.23
CA LEU A 454 28.07 -18.15 -26.23
C LEU A 454 26.57 -18.33 -25.89
N PRO A 455 25.71 -18.56 -26.91
CA PRO A 455 24.30 -18.82 -26.65
C PRO A 455 24.10 -20.12 -25.90
N ASN A 456 23.26 -20.12 -24.87
CA ASN A 456 22.81 -21.34 -24.19
C ASN A 456 21.67 -22.03 -25.01
N ALA A 457 21.09 -23.10 -24.46
CA ALA A 457 20.00 -23.84 -25.10
C ALA A 457 18.76 -23.00 -25.40
N SER A 458 18.56 -21.88 -24.72
CA SER A 458 17.47 -20.92 -24.92
C SER A 458 17.86 -19.75 -25.84
N GLY A 459 19.06 -19.76 -26.42
CA GLY A 459 19.58 -18.69 -27.28
C GLY A 459 20.11 -17.46 -26.53
N ILE A 460 20.13 -17.47 -25.21
CA ILE A 460 20.63 -16.35 -24.38
C ILE A 460 22.16 -16.44 -24.33
N LEU A 461 22.84 -15.33 -24.59
CA LEU A 461 24.30 -15.25 -24.47
C LEU A 461 24.72 -15.38 -23.01
N VAL A 462 25.61 -16.31 -22.71
CA VAL A 462 26.14 -16.56 -21.36
C VAL A 462 27.66 -16.62 -21.39
N LYS A 463 28.29 -15.90 -20.49
CA LYS A 463 29.72 -15.95 -20.25
C LYS A 463 30.03 -16.59 -18.90
N ASN A 464 30.77 -17.70 -18.91
CA ASN A 464 31.26 -18.29 -17.68
C ASN A 464 32.60 -17.65 -17.29
N SER A 465 32.74 -17.35 -15.99
CA SER A 465 33.93 -16.77 -15.39
C SER A 465 34.20 -17.44 -14.05
N THR A 466 35.48 -17.57 -13.70
CA THR A 466 35.91 -18.05 -12.38
C THR A 466 36.78 -16.99 -11.74
N VAL A 467 36.47 -16.61 -10.51
CA VAL A 467 37.17 -15.60 -9.73
C VAL A 467 37.62 -16.19 -8.42
N ARG A 468 38.85 -15.92 -7.99
CA ARG A 468 39.41 -16.38 -6.72
C ARG A 468 39.68 -15.22 -5.79
N PHE A 469 39.42 -15.47 -4.49
CA PHE A 469 39.66 -14.54 -3.39
C PHE A 469 40.65 -15.19 -2.44
N TYR A 470 41.88 -14.75 -2.48
CA TYR A 470 42.92 -15.33 -1.65
C TYR A 470 42.77 -14.88 -0.19
N LEU A 471 43.05 -15.80 0.73
CA LEU A 471 42.98 -15.54 2.15
C LEU A 471 44.23 -14.82 2.63
N SER A 472 44.08 -13.77 3.42
CA SER A 472 45.18 -13.17 4.18
C SER A 472 45.59 -14.06 5.35
N GLU A 473 46.79 -13.87 5.88
CA GLU A 473 47.23 -14.58 7.09
C GLU A 473 46.30 -14.26 8.27
N TYR A 474 45.83 -13.01 8.35
CA TYR A 474 44.90 -12.58 9.40
C TYR A 474 43.57 -13.34 9.30
N LEU A 475 42.98 -13.43 8.11
CA LEU A 475 41.72 -14.14 7.91
C LEU A 475 41.87 -15.65 8.21
N MET A 476 43.00 -16.27 7.82
CA MET A 476 43.25 -17.69 8.12
C MET A 476 43.23 -17.98 9.64
N GLN A 477 43.77 -17.07 10.43
CA GLN A 477 43.78 -17.18 11.90
C GLN A 477 42.41 -16.98 12.52
N HIS A 478 41.55 -16.12 11.95
CA HIS A 478 40.25 -15.72 12.48
C HIS A 478 39.08 -16.34 11.72
N ILE A 479 39.27 -17.26 10.81
CA ILE A 479 38.23 -17.84 9.94
C ILE A 479 37.12 -18.56 10.72
N HIS A 480 37.42 -19.01 11.93
CA HIS A 480 36.45 -19.63 12.85
C HIS A 480 35.39 -18.63 13.37
N GLU A 481 35.68 -17.34 13.33
CA GLU A 481 34.76 -16.26 13.67
C GLU A 481 33.79 -15.94 12.54
N LEU A 482 34.04 -16.40 11.33
CA LEU A 482 33.22 -16.13 10.13
C LEU A 482 31.79 -16.67 10.34
N LYS A 483 30.81 -15.77 10.23
CA LYS A 483 29.37 -16.06 10.29
C LYS A 483 28.61 -15.53 9.10
N PHE A 484 29.07 -14.42 8.52
CA PHE A 484 28.44 -13.82 7.36
C PHE A 484 29.50 -13.51 6.30
N LEU A 485 29.08 -13.63 5.04
CA LEU A 485 29.85 -13.22 3.88
C LEU A 485 29.07 -12.14 3.15
N ARG A 486 29.62 -10.94 3.10
CA ARG A 486 29.07 -9.87 2.27
C ARG A 486 29.74 -9.97 0.90
N VAL A 487 28.90 -10.08 -0.11
CA VAL A 487 29.30 -10.11 -1.53
C VAL A 487 28.95 -8.78 -2.14
N GLU A 488 29.94 -8.10 -2.66
CA GLU A 488 29.82 -6.82 -3.35
C GLU A 488 30.20 -7.02 -4.80
N ALA A 489 29.34 -6.58 -5.73
CA ALA A 489 29.56 -6.60 -7.16
C ALA A 489 29.58 -5.19 -7.71
N VAL A 490 30.70 -4.76 -8.26
CA VAL A 490 30.86 -3.49 -8.97
C VAL A 490 30.67 -3.77 -10.45
N LEU A 491 29.59 -3.24 -11.00
CA LEU A 491 29.13 -3.50 -12.37
C LEU A 491 29.50 -2.34 -13.29
N ASP A 492 30.05 -2.67 -14.45
CA ASP A 492 30.38 -1.75 -15.53
C ASP A 492 29.80 -2.24 -16.85
N THR A 493 29.26 -1.31 -17.64
CA THR A 493 28.94 -1.63 -19.03
C THR A 493 30.23 -1.66 -19.89
N PRO A 494 30.26 -2.48 -20.98
CA PRO A 494 31.47 -2.62 -21.78
C PRO A 494 31.96 -1.27 -22.33
N VAL A 495 33.27 -1.09 -22.34
CA VAL A 495 33.93 0.06 -22.94
C VAL A 495 34.37 -0.30 -24.36
N ALA A 496 33.91 0.44 -25.36
CA ALA A 496 34.49 0.36 -26.69
C ALA A 496 35.89 1.00 -26.66
N SER A 497 36.82 0.42 -27.40
CA SER A 497 38.22 0.90 -27.46
C SER A 497 38.27 2.43 -27.71
N GLY A 498 38.63 3.18 -26.68
CA GLY A 498 38.79 4.65 -26.74
C GLY A 498 37.51 5.48 -26.52
N ALA A 499 36.41 4.86 -26.06
CA ALA A 499 35.14 5.53 -25.75
C ALA A 499 34.75 5.37 -24.28
N SER A 500 33.80 6.20 -23.82
CA SER A 500 33.08 6.00 -22.55
C SER A 500 32.29 4.68 -22.56
N ASN A 501 31.83 4.22 -21.41
CA ASN A 501 30.94 3.07 -21.27
C ASN A 501 29.79 3.12 -22.29
N GLN A 502 29.41 1.98 -22.84
CA GLN A 502 28.33 1.89 -23.85
C GLN A 502 26.98 1.70 -23.17
N VAL A 503 25.95 2.30 -23.74
CA VAL A 503 24.55 1.98 -23.40
C VAL A 503 24.27 0.53 -23.82
N VAL A 504 23.75 -0.28 -22.92
CA VAL A 504 23.36 -1.65 -23.15
C VAL A 504 21.88 -1.86 -22.83
N ALA A 505 21.20 -2.66 -23.63
CA ALA A 505 19.85 -3.10 -23.35
C ALA A 505 19.88 -4.46 -22.61
N ILE A 506 19.09 -4.59 -21.56
CA ILE A 506 19.00 -5.84 -20.82
C ILE A 506 18.09 -6.83 -21.56
N PRO A 507 18.60 -8.00 -22.01
CA PRO A 507 17.79 -8.95 -22.74
C PRO A 507 16.79 -9.68 -21.83
N VAL A 508 15.68 -10.14 -22.42
CA VAL A 508 14.73 -11.02 -21.73
C VAL A 508 15.45 -12.29 -21.27
N GLY A 509 15.23 -12.67 -20.01
CA GLY A 509 15.88 -13.84 -19.41
C GLY A 509 17.33 -13.63 -19.00
N ALA A 510 17.83 -12.38 -18.93
CA ALA A 510 19.15 -12.10 -18.36
C ALA A 510 19.20 -12.54 -16.88
N PHE A 511 20.28 -13.23 -16.53
CA PHE A 511 20.55 -13.71 -15.18
C PHE A 511 22.06 -13.72 -14.89
N MET A 512 22.41 -13.77 -13.60
CA MET A 512 23.76 -14.08 -13.15
C MET A 512 23.67 -15.18 -12.09
N GLN A 513 24.07 -16.39 -12.44
CA GLN A 513 24.20 -17.47 -11.47
C GLN A 513 25.59 -17.41 -10.84
N VAL A 514 25.63 -17.38 -9.50
CA VAL A 514 26.85 -17.27 -8.71
C VAL A 514 26.94 -18.46 -7.76
N LYS A 515 28.08 -19.15 -7.79
CA LYS A 515 28.40 -20.24 -6.88
C LYS A 515 29.71 -19.91 -6.17
N VAL A 516 29.65 -19.73 -4.85
CA VAL A 516 30.82 -19.49 -4.02
C VAL A 516 31.15 -20.77 -3.25
N LYS A 517 32.38 -21.23 -3.32
CA LYS A 517 32.91 -22.36 -2.57
C LYS A 517 34.21 -21.99 -1.87
N ALA A 518 34.43 -22.51 -0.69
CA ALA A 518 35.70 -22.46 -0.01
C ALA A 518 36.58 -23.62 -0.49
N ALA A 519 37.80 -23.32 -0.87
CA ALA A 519 38.88 -24.31 -1.15
C ALA A 519 40.02 -24.04 -0.16
N LEU A 520 39.97 -24.70 0.99
CA LEU A 520 40.86 -24.43 2.13
C LEU A 520 41.84 -25.57 2.30
N LYS A 521 43.10 -25.24 2.60
CA LYS A 521 44.08 -26.16 3.14
C LYS A 521 44.06 -26.07 4.64
N THR A 522 43.79 -27.17 5.30
CA THR A 522 43.66 -27.24 6.76
C THR A 522 44.69 -28.21 7.35
N GLU A 523 45.27 -27.82 8.46
CA GLU A 523 46.11 -28.66 9.30
C GLU A 523 45.29 -29.16 10.48
N ILE A 524 45.17 -30.50 10.63
CA ILE A 524 44.52 -31.13 11.78
C ILE A 524 45.60 -31.59 12.74
N VAL A 525 45.48 -31.16 14.01
CA VAL A 525 46.44 -31.49 15.09
C VAL A 525 45.78 -32.47 16.05
N TYR A 526 46.40 -33.63 16.23
CA TYR A 526 45.96 -34.68 17.16
C TYR A 526 46.90 -34.82 18.34
#